data_215090335dce00320c6f2ca2607bdce7
#
_entry.id   215090335dce00320c6f2ca2607bdce7
#
_cell.length_a   1.000
_cell.length_b   1.000
_cell.length_c   1.000
_cell.angle_alpha   90.00
_cell.angle_beta   90.00
_cell.angle_gamma   90.00
#
_symmetry.space_group_name_H-M   'P 1'
#
loop_
_entity.id
_entity.type
_entity.pdbx_description
1 polymer ?
#
loop_
_entity_poly.entity_id
_entity_poly.type
_entity_poly.pdbx_seq_one_letter_code
_entity_poly.pdbx_strand_id
1 'polypeptide(L)'
;MEEIGQPAERSNGAERKVAIVTGAGRGVGRAIAIALARAGYELCLAARTREELENTRSLTGLTPAQSLIVLIDLAQEEAPEDLVETAWDHFGRLDVIINNAGWAPPRTSLLKLGSADQDRILATNLRSPLALSRLAATRMAQQKTGGIIINIASIAARKVPAGEAIYAASKAGLIAFTHAAFAELRDRGIKLSVIIPGLIDTTLIPQNKRLDRTLMLQPEDLASAVMTIVNAPPHACPVELVLEPQRDPMRGTN
;
A
#
# COMPACT_ATOMS: atom_id res chain seq x y z
N MET A 1 -45.82 -2.31 6.40
CA MET A 1 -45.04 -2.73 5.22
C MET A 1 -44.30 -1.49 4.76
N GLU A 2 -43.09 -1.30 5.22
CA GLU A 2 -42.21 -0.20 4.80
C GLU A 2 -41.51 -0.62 3.50
N GLU A 3 -41.64 0.22 2.48
CA GLU A 3 -40.98 0.06 1.21
C GLU A 3 -39.45 0.18 1.40
N ILE A 4 -38.76 -0.88 1.08
CA ILE A 4 -37.30 -0.88 0.95
C ILE A 4 -36.96 -0.02 -0.27
N GLY A 5 -36.47 1.18 -0.02
CA GLY A 5 -36.06 2.13 -1.06
C GLY A 5 -35.04 1.49 -2.02
N GLN A 6 -35.34 1.54 -3.30
CA GLN A 6 -34.45 1.16 -4.37
C GLN A 6 -33.15 2.00 -4.30
N PRO A 7 -31.97 1.40 -4.55
CA PRO A 7 -30.74 2.16 -4.62
C PRO A 7 -30.83 3.18 -5.76
N ALA A 8 -30.45 4.43 -5.48
CA ALA A 8 -30.47 5.53 -6.44
C ALA A 8 -29.75 5.15 -7.74
N GLU A 9 -30.40 5.34 -8.87
CA GLU A 9 -29.84 5.11 -10.21
C GLU A 9 -28.53 5.85 -10.39
N ARG A 10 -27.47 5.08 -10.67
CA ARG A 10 -26.13 5.61 -10.96
C ARG A 10 -26.16 6.28 -12.33
N SER A 11 -26.00 7.60 -12.36
CA SER A 11 -25.94 8.37 -13.60
C SER A 11 -24.62 8.16 -14.34
N ASN A 12 -24.79 7.73 -15.60
CA ASN A 12 -23.88 7.80 -16.75
C ASN A 12 -22.44 7.27 -16.67
N GLY A 13 -22.22 6.06 -17.14
CA GLY A 13 -21.47 5.72 -18.38
C GLY A 13 -20.03 5.27 -18.24
N ALA A 14 -19.24 5.65 -17.26
CA ALA A 14 -17.91 5.07 -17.08
C ALA A 14 -17.86 4.28 -15.76
N GLU A 15 -17.68 2.98 -15.86
CA GLU A 15 -17.43 2.12 -14.70
C GLU A 15 -16.24 2.66 -13.91
N ARG A 16 -16.48 3.24 -12.71
CA ARG A 16 -15.40 3.80 -11.89
C ARG A 16 -14.53 2.67 -11.34
N LYS A 17 -13.24 2.80 -11.53
CA LYS A 17 -12.27 1.86 -11.00
C LYS A 17 -12.14 1.99 -9.48
N VAL A 18 -11.89 0.87 -8.82
CA VAL A 18 -11.79 0.79 -7.35
C VAL A 18 -10.37 0.47 -6.93
N ALA A 19 -9.88 1.17 -5.90
CA ALA A 19 -8.58 0.89 -5.32
C ALA A 19 -8.67 0.68 -3.81
N ILE A 20 -7.98 -0.35 -3.30
CA ILE A 20 -7.71 -0.54 -1.87
C ILE A 20 -6.35 0.10 -1.55
N VAL A 21 -6.29 0.94 -0.52
CA VAL A 21 -5.03 1.51 -0.01
C VAL A 21 -4.87 1.13 1.46
N THR A 22 -3.86 0.32 1.77
CA THR A 22 -3.54 -0.03 3.15
C THR A 22 -2.61 1.00 3.78
N GLY A 23 -2.76 1.27 5.08
CA GLY A 23 -2.03 2.34 5.76
C GLY A 23 -2.41 3.74 5.24
N ALA A 24 -3.66 3.91 4.79
CA ALA A 24 -4.14 5.12 4.13
C ALA A 24 -4.32 6.34 5.05
N GLY A 25 -4.20 6.18 6.37
CA GLY A 25 -4.51 7.23 7.34
C GLY A 25 -3.54 8.42 7.32
N ARG A 26 -2.28 8.24 6.90
CA ARG A 26 -1.23 9.28 6.93
C ARG A 26 -0.08 8.98 5.95
N GLY A 27 0.84 9.96 5.85
CA GLY A 27 2.09 9.80 5.10
C GLY A 27 1.88 9.31 3.67
N VAL A 28 2.66 8.31 3.27
CA VAL A 28 2.66 7.75 1.91
C VAL A 28 1.28 7.23 1.49
N GLY A 29 0.61 6.45 2.35
CA GLY A 29 -0.71 5.91 2.04
C GLY A 29 -1.77 6.98 1.81
N ARG A 30 -1.73 8.07 2.57
CA ARG A 30 -2.60 9.23 2.36
C ARG A 30 -2.32 9.92 1.02
N ALA A 31 -1.05 10.17 0.71
CA ALA A 31 -0.66 10.81 -0.55
C ALA A 31 -1.08 9.95 -1.76
N ILE A 32 -0.91 8.63 -1.68
CA ILE A 32 -1.36 7.68 -2.71
C ILE A 32 -2.90 7.73 -2.85
N ALA A 33 -3.64 7.69 -1.74
CA ALA A 33 -5.10 7.76 -1.77
C ALA A 33 -5.60 9.04 -2.46
N ILE A 34 -5.01 10.19 -2.14
CA ILE A 34 -5.34 11.47 -2.79
C ILE A 34 -5.04 11.43 -4.30
N ALA A 35 -3.89 10.87 -4.69
CA ALA A 35 -3.52 10.77 -6.11
C ALA A 35 -4.48 9.84 -6.89
N LEU A 36 -4.86 8.71 -6.33
CA LEU A 36 -5.83 7.79 -6.94
C LEU A 36 -7.23 8.41 -7.04
N ALA A 37 -7.69 9.14 -6.00
CA ALA A 37 -8.96 9.85 -6.04
C ALA A 37 -8.99 10.91 -7.16
N ARG A 38 -7.91 11.68 -7.31
CA ARG A 38 -7.76 12.67 -8.43
C ARG A 38 -7.76 12.00 -9.81
N ALA A 39 -7.31 10.75 -9.89
CA ALA A 39 -7.36 9.95 -11.12
C ALA A 39 -8.74 9.27 -11.35
N GLY A 40 -9.74 9.54 -10.50
CA GLY A 40 -11.10 9.07 -10.66
C GLY A 40 -11.40 7.70 -10.04
N TYR A 41 -10.53 7.19 -9.16
CA TYR A 41 -10.78 5.94 -8.43
C TYR A 41 -11.73 6.14 -7.25
N GLU A 42 -12.64 5.21 -7.04
CA GLU A 42 -13.31 4.97 -5.76
C GLU A 42 -12.34 4.23 -4.83
N LEU A 43 -12.39 4.52 -3.51
CA LEU A 43 -11.35 4.07 -2.59
C LEU A 43 -11.87 3.25 -1.42
N CYS A 44 -11.23 2.13 -1.12
CA CYS A 44 -11.24 1.50 0.19
C CYS A 44 -9.99 1.95 0.96
N LEU A 45 -10.19 2.72 2.01
CA LEU A 45 -9.14 3.28 2.86
C LEU A 45 -9.02 2.44 4.13
N ALA A 46 -7.91 1.71 4.28
CA ALA A 46 -7.71 0.78 5.39
C ALA A 46 -6.55 1.23 6.31
N ALA A 47 -6.82 1.35 7.60
CA ALA A 47 -5.82 1.60 8.66
C ALA A 47 -6.44 1.35 10.05
N ARG A 48 -5.66 1.56 11.11
CA ARG A 48 -6.09 1.32 12.50
C ARG A 48 -6.81 2.50 13.15
N THR A 49 -6.64 3.72 12.64
CA THR A 49 -7.11 4.96 13.27
C THR A 49 -8.21 5.60 12.43
N ARG A 50 -9.44 5.62 12.96
CA ARG A 50 -10.60 6.19 12.27
C ARG A 50 -10.40 7.66 11.89
N GLU A 51 -9.97 8.49 12.83
CA GLU A 51 -9.79 9.93 12.63
C GLU A 51 -8.81 10.23 11.48
N GLU A 52 -7.68 9.48 11.40
CA GLU A 52 -6.72 9.62 10.31
C GLU A 52 -7.32 9.24 8.95
N LEU A 53 -8.17 8.20 8.91
CA LEU A 53 -8.85 7.75 7.67
C LEU A 53 -9.92 8.76 7.24
N GLU A 54 -10.69 9.31 8.18
CA GLU A 54 -11.69 10.32 7.90
C GLU A 54 -11.08 11.62 7.37
N ASN A 55 -9.95 12.02 7.96
CA ASN A 55 -9.17 13.15 7.43
C ASN A 55 -8.67 12.86 6.00
N THR A 56 -8.15 11.66 5.74
CA THR A 56 -7.73 11.26 4.39
C THR A 56 -8.91 11.30 3.41
N ARG A 57 -10.07 10.73 3.77
CA ARG A 57 -11.28 10.80 2.95
C ARG A 57 -11.66 12.23 2.62
N SER A 58 -11.69 13.12 3.61
CA SER A 58 -11.97 14.54 3.40
C SER A 58 -11.03 15.17 2.38
N LEU A 59 -9.73 14.88 2.47
CA LEU A 59 -8.71 15.39 1.54
C LEU A 59 -8.83 14.83 0.12
N THR A 60 -9.44 13.65 -0.06
CA THR A 60 -9.70 13.09 -1.39
C THR A 60 -10.85 13.79 -2.12
N GLY A 61 -11.74 14.43 -1.39
CA GLY A 61 -12.98 15.01 -1.93
C GLY A 61 -14.04 13.97 -2.32
N LEU A 62 -13.81 12.68 -2.01
CA LEU A 62 -14.78 11.61 -2.30
C LEU A 62 -15.93 11.61 -1.29
N THR A 63 -17.12 11.31 -1.80
CA THR A 63 -18.31 11.09 -0.95
C THR A 63 -18.22 9.76 -0.21
N PRO A 64 -19.03 9.56 0.86
CA PRO A 64 -19.12 8.27 1.53
C PRO A 64 -19.51 7.08 0.63
N ALA A 65 -20.27 7.34 -0.45
CA ALA A 65 -20.61 6.31 -1.45
C ALA A 65 -19.44 5.95 -2.38
N GLN A 66 -18.43 6.81 -2.48
CA GLN A 66 -17.24 6.62 -3.32
C GLN A 66 -16.01 6.19 -2.50
N SER A 67 -16.13 6.17 -1.17
CA SER A 67 -15.00 5.85 -0.29
C SER A 67 -15.45 5.06 0.94
N LEU A 68 -14.96 3.84 1.04
CA LEU A 68 -15.16 2.96 2.18
C LEU A 68 -14.01 3.13 3.18
N ILE A 69 -14.31 3.30 4.46
CA ILE A 69 -13.32 3.30 5.54
C ILE A 69 -13.39 1.95 6.27
N VAL A 70 -12.25 1.24 6.31
CA VAL A 70 -12.12 -0.03 7.01
C VAL A 70 -11.09 0.11 8.14
N LEU A 71 -11.57 -0.03 9.38
CA LEU A 71 -10.69 -0.05 10.57
C LEU A 71 -10.15 -1.46 10.76
N ILE A 72 -8.84 -1.62 10.57
CA ILE A 72 -8.25 -2.96 10.55
C ILE A 72 -6.79 -2.93 11.02
N ASP A 73 -6.38 -3.93 11.81
CA ASP A 73 -4.97 -4.21 12.09
C ASP A 73 -4.52 -5.41 11.25
N LEU A 74 -3.75 -5.12 10.21
CA LEU A 74 -3.22 -6.12 9.28
C LEU A 74 -2.19 -7.09 9.90
N ALA A 75 -1.86 -6.95 11.18
CA ALA A 75 -1.12 -7.98 11.90
C ALA A 75 -1.99 -9.20 12.26
N GLN A 76 -3.32 -9.05 12.31
CA GLN A 76 -4.25 -10.15 12.55
C GLN A 76 -4.32 -11.09 11.35
N GLU A 77 -4.62 -12.36 11.59
CA GLU A 77 -4.55 -13.40 10.56
C GLU A 77 -5.67 -13.26 9.53
N GLU A 78 -6.88 -12.97 9.98
CA GLU A 78 -8.10 -12.88 9.18
C GLU A 78 -8.21 -11.53 8.44
N ALA A 79 -7.49 -10.51 8.92
CA ALA A 79 -7.61 -9.15 8.42
C ALA A 79 -7.46 -8.99 6.89
N PRO A 80 -6.56 -9.69 6.19
CA PRO A 80 -6.48 -9.58 4.73
C PRO A 80 -7.75 -10.04 4.02
N GLU A 81 -8.38 -11.11 4.48
CA GLU A 81 -9.62 -11.63 3.91
C GLU A 81 -10.78 -10.67 4.17
N ASP A 82 -10.97 -10.26 5.42
CA ASP A 82 -12.00 -9.30 5.82
C ASP A 82 -11.91 -8.01 5.01
N LEU A 83 -10.70 -7.49 4.76
CA LEU A 83 -10.51 -6.26 4.00
C LEU A 83 -10.93 -6.42 2.54
N VAL A 84 -10.49 -7.48 1.88
CA VAL A 84 -10.78 -7.68 0.45
C VAL A 84 -12.26 -7.99 0.24
N GLU A 85 -12.87 -8.84 1.08
CA GLU A 85 -14.29 -9.16 1.00
C GLU A 85 -15.16 -7.93 1.29
N THR A 86 -14.85 -7.17 2.34
CA THR A 86 -15.59 -5.93 2.66
C THR A 86 -15.53 -4.91 1.51
N ALA A 87 -14.37 -4.75 0.87
CA ALA A 87 -14.23 -3.87 -0.28
C ALA A 87 -14.99 -4.40 -1.51
N TRP A 88 -14.92 -5.72 -1.75
CA TRP A 88 -15.63 -6.38 -2.84
C TRP A 88 -17.15 -6.29 -2.69
N ASP A 89 -17.68 -6.56 -1.50
CA ASP A 89 -19.11 -6.48 -1.23
C ASP A 89 -19.67 -5.06 -1.40
N HIS A 90 -18.85 -4.05 -1.07
CA HIS A 90 -19.27 -2.65 -1.19
C HIS A 90 -19.24 -2.14 -2.64
N PHE A 91 -18.19 -2.45 -3.42
CA PHE A 91 -17.96 -1.87 -4.74
C PHE A 91 -18.28 -2.81 -5.91
N GLY A 92 -18.27 -4.13 -5.70
CA GLY A 92 -18.49 -5.15 -6.71
C GLY A 92 -17.33 -5.31 -7.70
N ARG A 93 -16.19 -4.65 -7.45
CA ARG A 93 -14.98 -4.70 -8.29
C ARG A 93 -13.73 -4.33 -7.52
N LEU A 94 -12.58 -4.70 -8.07
CA LEU A 94 -11.27 -4.33 -7.54
C LEU A 94 -10.25 -4.20 -8.68
N ASP A 95 -9.75 -3.00 -8.93
CA ASP A 95 -8.82 -2.72 -10.03
C ASP A 95 -7.38 -2.52 -9.55
N VAL A 96 -7.20 -1.95 -8.35
CA VAL A 96 -5.88 -1.67 -7.79
C VAL A 96 -5.85 -2.03 -6.31
N ILE A 97 -4.75 -2.65 -5.85
CA ILE A 97 -4.44 -2.73 -4.42
C ILE A 97 -3.04 -2.21 -4.15
N ILE A 98 -2.93 -1.35 -3.14
CA ILE A 98 -1.67 -0.78 -2.66
C ILE A 98 -1.36 -1.36 -1.28
N ASN A 99 -0.43 -2.28 -1.22
CA ASN A 99 0.11 -2.83 0.02
C ASN A 99 1.18 -1.88 0.57
N ASN A 100 0.72 -0.80 1.21
CA ASN A 100 1.57 0.24 1.78
C ASN A 100 1.69 0.13 3.30
N ALA A 101 0.74 -0.48 3.99
CA ALA A 101 0.83 -0.65 5.45
C ALA A 101 2.15 -1.32 5.84
N GLY A 102 2.81 -0.77 6.84
CA GLY A 102 4.06 -1.29 7.36
C GLY A 102 4.29 -0.87 8.79
N TRP A 103 5.07 -1.67 9.50
CA TRP A 103 5.46 -1.41 10.88
C TRP A 103 6.88 -1.85 11.14
N ALA A 104 7.61 -1.05 11.91
CA ALA A 104 8.92 -1.39 12.46
C ALA A 104 9.06 -0.72 13.84
N PRO A 105 9.66 -1.41 14.82
CA PRO A 105 10.11 -0.75 16.05
C PRO A 105 11.31 0.16 15.74
N PRO A 106 11.71 1.02 16.68
CA PRO A 106 13.00 1.68 16.62
C PRO A 106 14.12 0.66 16.40
N ARG A 107 15.21 1.06 15.73
CA ARG A 107 16.37 0.19 15.47
C ARG A 107 16.79 -0.54 16.74
N THR A 108 16.72 -1.86 16.71
CA THR A 108 16.93 -2.72 17.88
C THR A 108 17.86 -3.87 17.50
N SER A 109 18.90 -4.07 18.33
CA SER A 109 19.81 -5.22 18.15
C SER A 109 19.01 -6.54 18.13
N LEU A 110 19.40 -7.46 17.27
CA LEU A 110 18.75 -8.78 17.17
C LEU A 110 18.68 -9.51 18.52
N LEU A 111 19.68 -9.33 19.38
CA LEU A 111 19.70 -9.93 20.72
C LEU A 111 18.68 -9.32 21.70
N LYS A 112 18.11 -8.15 21.38
CA LYS A 112 17.15 -7.42 22.24
C LYS A 112 15.75 -7.37 21.63
N LEU A 113 15.59 -7.77 20.38
CA LEU A 113 14.29 -7.76 19.71
C LEU A 113 13.42 -8.90 20.29
N GLY A 114 12.28 -8.52 20.88
CA GLY A 114 11.32 -9.48 21.42
C GLY A 114 10.61 -10.27 20.32
N SER A 115 10.18 -11.50 20.64
CA SER A 115 9.43 -12.35 19.69
C SER A 115 8.13 -11.67 19.21
N ALA A 116 7.40 -10.99 20.10
CA ALA A 116 6.18 -10.26 19.73
C ALA A 116 6.42 -9.18 18.67
N ASP A 117 7.54 -8.44 18.77
CA ASP A 117 7.90 -7.44 17.76
C ASP A 117 8.32 -8.11 16.45
N GLN A 118 9.08 -9.21 16.53
CA GLN A 118 9.45 -10.00 15.36
C GLN A 118 8.22 -10.51 14.61
N ASP A 119 7.27 -11.12 15.34
CA ASP A 119 6.03 -11.65 14.76
C ASP A 119 5.19 -10.53 14.14
N ARG A 120 5.09 -9.39 14.80
CA ARG A 120 4.36 -8.22 14.28
C ARG A 120 5.00 -7.65 13.01
N ILE A 121 6.34 -7.56 12.94
CA ILE A 121 7.04 -7.14 11.71
C ILE A 121 6.68 -8.08 10.56
N LEU A 122 6.82 -9.39 10.75
CA LEU A 122 6.57 -10.38 9.72
C LEU A 122 5.09 -10.41 9.33
N ALA A 123 4.19 -10.36 10.29
CA ALA A 123 2.75 -10.35 10.05
C ALA A 123 2.33 -9.14 9.21
N THR A 124 2.73 -7.92 9.60
CA THR A 124 2.30 -6.69 8.93
C THR A 124 3.01 -6.48 7.60
N ASN A 125 4.35 -6.71 7.52
CA ASN A 125 5.14 -6.30 6.37
C ASN A 125 5.31 -7.39 5.30
N LEU A 126 5.02 -8.65 5.64
CA LEU A 126 5.19 -9.77 4.72
C LEU A 126 3.90 -10.61 4.61
N ARG A 127 3.48 -11.30 5.69
CA ARG A 127 2.33 -12.23 5.63
C ARG A 127 1.07 -11.53 5.07
N SER A 128 0.70 -10.38 5.61
CA SER A 128 -0.49 -9.66 5.20
C SER A 128 -0.45 -9.19 3.73
N PRO A 129 0.61 -8.50 3.21
CA PRO A 129 0.66 -8.15 1.80
C PRO A 129 0.69 -9.36 0.86
N LEU A 130 1.27 -10.49 1.25
CA LEU A 130 1.19 -11.72 0.48
C LEU A 130 -0.25 -12.24 0.37
N ALA A 131 -0.96 -12.30 1.51
CA ALA A 131 -2.36 -12.73 1.56
C ALA A 131 -3.27 -11.77 0.77
N LEU A 132 -3.13 -10.46 0.97
CA LEU A 132 -3.87 -9.43 0.24
C LEU A 132 -3.64 -9.53 -1.27
N SER A 133 -2.39 -9.73 -1.70
CA SER A 133 -2.06 -9.88 -3.12
C SER A 133 -2.73 -11.10 -3.72
N ARG A 134 -2.72 -12.25 -3.03
CA ARG A 134 -3.39 -13.49 -3.46
C ARG A 134 -4.91 -13.30 -3.58
N LEU A 135 -5.55 -12.73 -2.55
CA LEU A 135 -6.99 -12.51 -2.51
C LEU A 135 -7.43 -11.50 -3.58
N ALA A 136 -6.71 -10.39 -3.72
CA ALA A 136 -6.97 -9.40 -4.76
C ALA A 136 -6.81 -10.01 -6.17
N ALA A 137 -5.73 -10.77 -6.41
CA ALA A 137 -5.51 -11.45 -7.69
C ALA A 137 -6.64 -12.43 -8.02
N THR A 138 -7.19 -13.14 -7.03
CA THR A 138 -8.35 -14.02 -7.21
C THR A 138 -9.58 -13.23 -7.69
N ARG A 139 -9.90 -12.11 -7.05
CA ARG A 139 -11.02 -11.24 -7.45
C ARG A 139 -10.79 -10.60 -8.82
N MET A 140 -9.58 -10.10 -9.09
CA MET A 140 -9.20 -9.53 -10.39
C MET A 140 -9.29 -10.55 -11.53
N ALA A 141 -8.91 -11.81 -11.29
CA ALA A 141 -9.05 -12.89 -12.27
C ALA A 141 -10.51 -13.25 -12.56
N GLN A 142 -11.38 -13.22 -11.55
CA GLN A 142 -12.83 -13.48 -11.69
C GLN A 142 -13.53 -12.41 -12.51
N GLN A 143 -13.19 -11.13 -12.32
CA GLN A 143 -13.81 -10.01 -13.06
C GLN A 143 -13.33 -9.90 -14.53
N LYS A 144 -12.29 -10.63 -14.94
CA LYS A 144 -11.75 -10.71 -16.32
C LYS A 144 -11.22 -9.37 -16.90
N THR A 145 -11.13 -8.32 -16.11
CA THR A 145 -10.58 -7.02 -16.54
C THR A 145 -9.10 -6.87 -16.17
N GLY A 146 -8.52 -7.88 -15.49
CA GLY A 146 -7.20 -7.78 -14.92
C GLY A 146 -7.17 -6.87 -13.70
N GLY A 147 -5.98 -6.39 -13.35
CA GLY A 147 -5.80 -5.48 -12.21
C GLY A 147 -4.34 -5.13 -11.95
N ILE A 148 -4.11 -4.36 -10.89
CA ILE A 148 -2.78 -3.89 -10.52
C ILE A 148 -2.56 -4.09 -9.03
N ILE A 149 -1.47 -4.77 -8.66
CA ILE A 149 -1.05 -4.97 -7.28
C ILE A 149 0.29 -4.27 -7.09
N ILE A 150 0.38 -3.34 -6.15
CA ILE A 150 1.60 -2.59 -5.87
C ILE A 150 2.01 -2.81 -4.42
N ASN A 151 3.22 -3.32 -4.24
CA ASN A 151 3.83 -3.56 -2.94
C ASN A 151 4.85 -2.46 -2.60
N ILE A 152 4.73 -1.85 -1.43
CA ILE A 152 5.71 -0.87 -0.95
C ILE A 152 6.74 -1.59 -0.09
N ALA A 153 7.94 -1.77 -0.64
CA ALA A 153 9.07 -2.38 0.05
C ALA A 153 9.91 -1.32 0.80
N SER A 154 11.21 -1.43 0.78
CA SER A 154 12.17 -0.46 1.35
C SER A 154 13.57 -0.72 0.83
N ILE A 155 14.39 0.31 0.71
CA ILE A 155 15.82 0.19 0.42
C ILE A 155 16.57 -0.60 1.52
N ALA A 156 16.01 -0.69 2.72
CA ALA A 156 16.53 -1.55 3.80
C ALA A 156 16.59 -3.04 3.40
N ALA A 157 15.82 -3.47 2.41
CA ALA A 157 15.91 -4.81 1.83
C ALA A 157 17.23 -5.06 1.07
N ARG A 158 17.92 -4.00 0.66
CA ARG A 158 19.16 -4.03 -0.14
C ARG A 158 20.36 -3.48 0.61
N LYS A 159 20.18 -2.33 1.29
CA LYS A 159 21.20 -1.66 2.11
C LYS A 159 20.87 -1.94 3.58
N VAL A 160 21.08 -3.19 4.03
CA VAL A 160 20.61 -3.68 5.33
C VAL A 160 21.31 -2.98 6.49
N PRO A 161 20.69 -2.03 7.19
CA PRO A 161 21.32 -1.37 8.34
C PRO A 161 21.28 -2.27 9.58
N ALA A 162 22.30 -2.15 10.43
CA ALA A 162 22.30 -2.83 11.73
C ALA A 162 21.08 -2.39 12.57
N GLY A 163 20.46 -3.37 13.24
CA GLY A 163 19.26 -3.16 14.05
C GLY A 163 17.93 -3.22 13.28
N GLU A 164 17.94 -3.57 12.00
CA GLU A 164 16.75 -3.72 11.16
C GLU A 164 16.65 -5.12 10.50
N ALA A 165 17.31 -6.14 11.06
CA ALA A 165 17.44 -7.45 10.41
C ALA A 165 16.10 -8.07 10.00
N ILE A 166 15.12 -8.15 10.91
CA ILE A 166 13.81 -8.76 10.63
C ILE A 166 12.98 -7.87 9.66
N TYR A 167 13.05 -6.55 9.83
CA TYR A 167 12.40 -5.62 8.91
C TYR A 167 12.96 -5.76 7.49
N ALA A 168 14.29 -5.76 7.35
CA ALA A 168 14.95 -5.94 6.05
C ALA A 168 14.60 -7.30 5.42
N ALA A 169 14.59 -8.38 6.20
CA ALA A 169 14.16 -9.70 5.74
C ALA A 169 12.71 -9.70 5.25
N SER A 170 11.79 -9.05 5.98
CA SER A 170 10.39 -8.93 5.56
C SER A 170 10.24 -8.19 4.23
N LYS A 171 10.98 -7.09 4.04
CA LYS A 171 10.94 -6.30 2.81
C LYS A 171 11.66 -6.99 1.63
N ALA A 172 12.73 -7.74 1.90
CA ALA A 172 13.39 -8.57 0.88
C ALA A 172 12.47 -9.72 0.41
N GLY A 173 11.78 -10.38 1.34
CA GLY A 173 10.77 -11.40 1.02
C GLY A 173 9.63 -10.85 0.15
N LEU A 174 9.17 -9.62 0.43
CA LEU A 174 8.12 -8.97 -0.34
C LEU A 174 8.58 -8.64 -1.79
N ILE A 175 9.85 -8.26 -1.98
CA ILE A 175 10.43 -8.05 -3.31
C ILE A 175 10.44 -9.37 -4.08
N ALA A 176 11.01 -10.43 -3.49
CA ALA A 176 11.09 -11.75 -4.12
C ALA A 176 9.69 -12.30 -4.48
N PHE A 177 8.73 -12.19 -3.56
CA PHE A 177 7.33 -12.54 -3.80
C PHE A 177 6.76 -11.81 -5.01
N THR A 178 6.96 -10.49 -5.10
CA THR A 178 6.41 -9.68 -6.19
C THR A 178 6.89 -10.16 -7.55
N HIS A 179 8.19 -10.45 -7.68
CA HIS A 179 8.76 -10.95 -8.93
C HIS A 179 8.20 -12.33 -9.33
N ALA A 180 8.11 -13.26 -8.38
CA ALA A 180 7.56 -14.59 -8.62
C ALA A 180 6.08 -14.53 -9.00
N ALA A 181 5.27 -13.80 -8.22
CA ALA A 181 3.84 -13.67 -8.46
C ALA A 181 3.52 -12.91 -9.77
N PHE A 182 4.36 -11.96 -10.18
CA PHE A 182 4.23 -11.32 -11.50
C PHE A 182 4.36 -12.34 -12.63
N ALA A 183 5.37 -13.22 -12.57
CA ALA A 183 5.56 -14.25 -13.58
C ALA A 183 4.36 -15.23 -13.69
N GLU A 184 3.67 -15.50 -12.58
CA GLU A 184 2.50 -16.38 -12.53
C GLU A 184 1.21 -15.71 -13.03
N LEU A 185 1.07 -14.38 -12.84
CA LEU A 185 -0.19 -13.67 -13.01
C LEU A 185 -0.27 -12.79 -14.26
N ARG A 186 0.86 -12.47 -14.91
CA ARG A 186 0.91 -11.57 -16.08
C ARG A 186 0.01 -12.02 -17.24
N ASP A 187 -0.08 -13.32 -17.48
CA ASP A 187 -0.89 -13.86 -18.59
C ASP A 187 -2.40 -13.80 -18.29
N ARG A 188 -2.78 -13.42 -17.06
CA ARG A 188 -4.15 -13.11 -16.64
C ARG A 188 -4.47 -11.62 -16.69
N GLY A 189 -3.58 -10.79 -17.23
CA GLY A 189 -3.73 -9.33 -17.27
C GLY A 189 -3.55 -8.65 -15.92
N ILE A 190 -2.93 -9.32 -14.93
CA ILE A 190 -2.69 -8.76 -13.60
C ILE A 190 -1.24 -8.30 -13.51
N LYS A 191 -1.04 -7.01 -13.31
CA LYS A 191 0.27 -6.40 -13.08
C LYS A 191 0.65 -6.50 -11.61
N LEU A 192 1.87 -6.92 -11.31
CA LEU A 192 2.46 -6.80 -9.98
C LEU A 192 3.72 -5.96 -10.04
N SER A 193 3.79 -4.99 -9.13
CA SER A 193 4.93 -4.09 -9.04
C SER A 193 5.38 -3.93 -7.59
N VAL A 194 6.69 -3.74 -7.40
CA VAL A 194 7.25 -3.33 -6.12
C VAL A 194 7.93 -1.98 -6.25
N ILE A 195 7.61 -1.06 -5.32
CA ILE A 195 8.33 0.20 -5.17
C ILE A 195 9.28 0.05 -3.98
N ILE A 196 10.55 0.40 -4.19
CA ILE A 196 11.63 0.28 -3.21
C ILE A 196 12.13 1.68 -2.86
N PRO A 197 11.49 2.36 -1.91
CA PRO A 197 11.90 3.71 -1.52
C PRO A 197 13.10 3.71 -0.59
N GLY A 198 13.90 4.77 -0.69
CA GLY A 198 14.86 5.19 0.30
C GLY A 198 14.20 5.87 1.50
N LEU A 199 14.90 6.84 2.11
CA LEU A 199 14.36 7.60 3.24
C LEU A 199 13.24 8.54 2.81
N ILE A 200 12.06 8.38 3.40
CA ILE A 200 10.87 9.22 3.15
C ILE A 200 10.58 10.05 4.39
N ASP A 201 10.25 11.31 4.22
CA ASP A 201 9.84 12.20 5.30
C ASP A 201 8.46 11.84 5.84
N THR A 202 8.43 10.92 6.79
CA THR A 202 7.21 10.46 7.47
C THR A 202 7.43 10.34 8.97
N THR A 203 6.35 10.15 9.71
CA THR A 203 6.39 9.89 11.17
C THR A 203 6.99 8.53 11.52
N LEU A 204 7.20 7.63 10.55
CA LEU A 204 7.90 6.36 10.76
C LEU A 204 9.39 6.58 11.05
N ILE A 205 9.98 7.65 10.52
CA ILE A 205 11.38 8.00 10.74
C ILE A 205 11.49 8.87 12.00
N PRO A 206 12.16 8.39 13.07
CA PRO A 206 12.35 9.17 14.29
C PRO A 206 13.14 10.47 14.05
N GLN A 207 12.91 11.45 14.92
CA GLN A 207 13.71 12.67 14.93
C GLN A 207 15.20 12.32 15.16
N ASN A 208 16.08 12.81 14.28
CA ASN A 208 17.52 12.58 14.36
C ASN A 208 18.26 13.83 13.86
N LYS A 209 19.14 14.40 14.71
CA LYS A 209 19.92 15.61 14.39
C LYS A 209 20.89 15.42 13.20
N ARG A 210 21.25 14.15 12.88
CA ARG A 210 22.13 13.83 11.75
C ARG A 210 21.35 13.68 10.43
N LEU A 211 20.02 13.75 10.47
CA LEU A 211 19.16 13.53 9.32
C LEU A 211 18.59 14.86 8.84
N ASP A 212 18.88 15.22 7.60
CA ASP A 212 18.28 16.37 6.93
C ASP A 212 16.99 15.96 6.22
N ARG A 213 15.86 16.24 6.85
CA ARG A 213 14.55 15.84 6.32
C ARG A 213 14.19 16.55 5.01
N THR A 214 14.79 17.72 4.74
CA THR A 214 14.56 18.46 3.49
C THR A 214 15.16 17.77 2.26
N LEU A 215 16.09 16.84 2.48
CA LEU A 215 16.72 16.03 1.44
C LEU A 215 16.05 14.67 1.26
N MET A 216 15.08 14.30 2.11
CA MET A 216 14.36 13.03 2.00
C MET A 216 13.31 13.07 0.88
N LEU A 217 12.93 11.90 0.41
CA LEU A 217 11.73 11.76 -0.42
C LEU A 217 10.50 12.26 0.34
N GLN A 218 9.58 12.86 -0.39
CA GLN A 218 8.27 13.24 0.16
C GLN A 218 7.23 12.14 -0.15
N PRO A 219 6.17 12.02 0.65
CA PRO A 219 5.08 11.09 0.37
C PRO A 219 4.51 11.20 -1.06
N GLU A 220 4.49 12.41 -1.61
CA GLU A 220 4.00 12.73 -2.96
C GLU A 220 4.89 12.14 -4.06
N ASP A 221 6.19 11.95 -3.80
CA ASP A 221 7.10 11.30 -4.74
C ASP A 221 6.72 9.83 -4.95
N LEU A 222 6.32 9.16 -3.84
CA LEU A 222 5.84 7.79 -3.93
C LEU A 222 4.47 7.70 -4.58
N ALA A 223 3.58 8.66 -4.31
CA ALA A 223 2.31 8.73 -5.01
C ALA A 223 2.50 8.88 -6.54
N SER A 224 3.47 9.69 -6.97
CA SER A 224 3.85 9.84 -8.38
C SER A 224 4.40 8.54 -8.98
N ALA A 225 5.22 7.80 -8.23
CA ALA A 225 5.72 6.49 -8.65
C ALA A 225 4.59 5.45 -8.79
N VAL A 226 3.63 5.44 -7.86
CA VAL A 226 2.42 4.62 -7.96
C VAL A 226 1.64 4.97 -9.22
N MET A 227 1.41 6.26 -9.49
CA MET A 227 0.67 6.69 -10.67
C MET A 227 1.41 6.36 -11.98
N THR A 228 2.74 6.31 -12.00
CA THR A 228 3.51 5.81 -13.14
C THR A 228 3.19 4.36 -13.46
N ILE A 229 3.06 3.51 -12.43
CA ILE A 229 2.67 2.09 -12.60
C ILE A 229 1.21 1.97 -13.04
N VAL A 230 0.31 2.70 -12.39
CA VAL A 230 -1.14 2.69 -12.66
C VAL A 230 -1.45 3.11 -14.10
N ASN A 231 -0.73 4.12 -14.60
CA ASN A 231 -0.91 4.66 -15.95
C ASN A 231 -0.08 3.92 -17.01
N ALA A 232 0.72 2.92 -16.65
CA ALA A 232 1.48 2.14 -17.62
C ALA A 232 0.53 1.42 -18.59
N PRO A 233 0.83 1.40 -19.91
CA PRO A 233 -0.06 0.80 -20.89
C PRO A 233 -0.30 -0.69 -20.61
N PRO A 234 -1.40 -1.28 -21.11
CA PRO A 234 -1.78 -2.66 -20.76
C PRO A 234 -0.70 -3.71 -21.02
N HIS A 235 0.11 -3.52 -22.05
CA HIS A 235 1.19 -4.44 -22.46
C HIS A 235 2.50 -4.25 -21.67
N ALA A 236 2.59 -3.26 -20.78
CA ALA A 236 3.80 -2.98 -20.01
C ALA A 236 3.53 -3.01 -18.51
N CYS A 237 4.47 -3.54 -17.76
CA CYS A 237 4.44 -3.55 -16.30
C CYS A 237 5.82 -3.12 -15.77
N PRO A 238 5.92 -1.95 -15.12
CA PRO A 238 7.12 -1.61 -14.34
C PRO A 238 7.18 -2.51 -13.09
N VAL A 239 7.85 -3.67 -13.20
CA VAL A 239 7.84 -4.68 -12.13
C VAL A 239 8.52 -4.18 -10.86
N GLU A 240 9.56 -3.36 -11.04
CA GLU A 240 10.32 -2.79 -9.93
C GLU A 240 10.66 -1.33 -10.18
N LEU A 241 10.41 -0.47 -9.20
CA LEU A 241 10.83 0.92 -9.17
C LEU A 241 11.64 1.20 -7.91
N VAL A 242 12.85 1.70 -8.06
CA VAL A 242 13.69 2.16 -6.95
C VAL A 242 13.67 3.68 -6.93
N LEU A 243 13.30 4.25 -5.78
CA LEU A 243 13.35 5.68 -5.54
C LEU A 243 14.33 5.97 -4.39
N GLU A 244 15.36 6.75 -4.66
CA GLU A 244 16.27 7.24 -3.62
C GLU A 244 16.29 8.78 -3.61
N PRO A 245 16.53 9.41 -2.44
CA PRO A 245 16.81 10.83 -2.39
C PRO A 245 17.97 11.20 -3.33
N GLN A 246 17.84 12.30 -4.06
CA GLN A 246 18.87 12.78 -4.98
C GLN A 246 20.19 13.12 -4.25
N ARG A 247 20.11 13.52 -2.98
CA ARG A 247 21.26 13.77 -2.11
C ARG A 247 21.13 12.94 -0.86
N ASP A 248 22.25 12.53 -0.24
CA ASP A 248 22.22 11.78 1.00
C ASP A 248 21.63 12.64 2.13
N PRO A 249 20.51 12.24 2.74
CA PRO A 249 19.94 12.93 3.88
C PRO A 249 20.77 12.80 5.17
N MET A 250 21.76 11.90 5.23
CA MET A 250 22.61 11.69 6.41
C MET A 250 23.73 12.72 6.44
N ARG A 251 23.67 13.68 7.36
CA ARG A 251 24.74 14.68 7.56
C ARG A 251 25.99 14.02 8.15
N GLY A 252 27.14 14.15 7.48
CA GLY A 252 28.44 13.79 8.04
C GLY A 252 28.87 12.34 7.81
N THR A 253 28.49 11.72 6.73
CA THR A 253 29.02 10.42 6.27
C THR A 253 30.13 10.57 5.20
N ASN A 254 30.80 11.73 5.16
CA ASN A 254 32.04 11.92 4.39
C ASN A 254 33.25 11.87 5.34
#